data_8c3a77abbd4d67fabb0b5b66f1cf88b6
#
_entry.id   8c3a77abbd4d67fabb0b5b66f1cf88b6
#
_cell.length_a   1.000
_cell.length_b   1.000
_cell.length_c   1.000
_cell.angle_alpha   90.00
_cell.angle_beta   90.00
_cell.angle_gamma   90.00
#
_symmetry.space_group_name_H-M   'P 1'
#
loop_
_entity.id
_entity.type
_entity.pdbx_description
1 polymer ?
#
loop_
_entity_poly.entity_id
_entity_poly.type
_entity_poly.pdbx_seq_one_letter_code
_entity_poly.pdbx_strand_id
1 'polypeptide(L)'
;MGKAFPKVSIFQFLRSALSILKNPLPFHHRNFESKGNTFQLKIGFTRSVLFSRDAHFAQHALQKNQKKYQKSPIQTRDLAKYVGQGLLTANGKHWAKQRKLIQPAFQKKTLHGLLQKVDEVIQKELVKIETGKAFDIFPIFNDLAFNTVVQALFSNVIDQKAINRLQHITESNQRMMVKELRQPYLNWWFHVSGALKSALKQSLEARQILSKLIDDRIASGIRHDD
;
A
#
# COMPACT_ATOMS: atom_id res chain seq x y z
N MET A 1 4.47 -29.72 22.55
CA MET A 1 4.15 -29.84 21.10
C MET A 1 3.10 -28.78 20.73
N GLY A 2 3.45 -27.81 19.88
CA GLY A 2 2.52 -26.79 19.45
C GLY A 2 1.41 -27.38 18.58
N LYS A 3 0.15 -27.02 18.83
CA LYS A 3 -0.98 -27.44 17.99
C LYS A 3 -0.76 -26.94 16.56
N ALA A 4 -0.80 -27.84 15.58
CA ALA A 4 -0.72 -27.45 14.17
C ALA A 4 -1.98 -26.65 13.80
N PHE A 5 -1.81 -25.59 13.03
CA PHE A 5 -2.93 -24.78 12.56
C PHE A 5 -3.84 -25.58 11.61
N PRO A 6 -5.16 -25.38 11.68
CA PRO A 6 -6.09 -25.98 10.72
C PRO A 6 -5.69 -25.62 9.29
N LYS A 7 -5.80 -26.59 8.38
CA LYS A 7 -5.33 -26.43 7.00
C LYS A 7 -6.49 -26.33 6.02
N VAL A 8 -6.33 -25.50 5.01
CA VAL A 8 -7.14 -25.50 3.79
C VAL A 8 -6.41 -26.35 2.77
N SER A 9 -7.09 -27.35 2.21
CA SER A 9 -6.49 -28.21 1.19
C SER A 9 -6.36 -27.47 -0.15
N ILE A 10 -5.40 -27.90 -0.96
CA ILE A 10 -5.21 -27.35 -2.31
C ILE A 10 -6.46 -27.52 -3.19
N PHE A 11 -7.18 -28.63 -3.02
CA PHE A 11 -8.43 -28.89 -3.75
C PHE A 11 -9.53 -27.89 -3.38
N GLN A 12 -9.70 -27.58 -2.09
CA GLN A 12 -10.64 -26.53 -1.65
C GLN A 12 -10.27 -25.18 -2.22
N PHE A 13 -8.98 -24.85 -2.27
CA PHE A 13 -8.49 -23.62 -2.85
C PHE A 13 -8.77 -23.56 -4.35
N LEU A 14 -8.40 -24.60 -5.11
CA LEU A 14 -8.60 -24.66 -6.57
C LEU A 14 -10.09 -24.61 -6.94
N ARG A 15 -10.96 -25.31 -6.22
CA ARG A 15 -12.42 -25.25 -6.41
C ARG A 15 -12.98 -23.84 -6.21
N SER A 16 -12.34 -23.06 -5.34
CA SER A 16 -12.73 -21.68 -5.04
C SER A 16 -11.97 -20.64 -5.84
N ALA A 17 -11.03 -21.03 -6.70
CA ALA A 17 -10.07 -20.11 -7.34
C ALA A 17 -10.76 -18.98 -8.13
N LEU A 18 -11.76 -19.30 -8.96
CA LEU A 18 -12.49 -18.30 -9.74
C LEU A 18 -13.26 -17.32 -8.85
N SER A 19 -13.88 -17.81 -7.77
CA SER A 19 -14.59 -16.96 -6.82
C SER A 19 -13.62 -16.07 -6.02
N ILE A 20 -12.45 -16.59 -5.66
CA ILE A 20 -11.38 -15.85 -4.97
C ILE A 20 -10.85 -14.73 -5.88
N LEU A 21 -10.66 -15.00 -7.16
CA LEU A 21 -10.21 -13.97 -8.13
C LEU A 21 -11.24 -12.83 -8.25
N LYS A 22 -12.53 -13.15 -8.19
CA LYS A 22 -13.59 -12.15 -8.24
C LYS A 22 -13.74 -11.41 -6.90
N ASN A 23 -13.85 -12.14 -5.81
CA ASN A 23 -13.96 -11.60 -4.45
C ASN A 23 -13.40 -12.60 -3.42
N PRO A 24 -12.23 -12.34 -2.81
CA PRO A 24 -11.60 -13.24 -1.84
C PRO A 24 -12.30 -13.27 -0.47
N LEU A 25 -13.07 -12.23 -0.11
CA LEU A 25 -13.62 -12.09 1.24
C LEU A 25 -14.52 -13.23 1.68
N PRO A 26 -15.48 -13.75 0.87
CA PRO A 26 -16.32 -14.88 1.27
C PRO A 26 -15.53 -16.16 1.51
N PHE A 27 -14.42 -16.38 0.80
CA PHE A 27 -13.53 -17.51 1.03
C PHE A 27 -12.83 -17.39 2.39
N HIS A 28 -12.28 -16.24 2.72
CA HIS A 28 -11.62 -16.01 4.01
C HIS A 28 -12.62 -16.09 5.16
N HIS A 29 -13.78 -15.47 5.03
CA HIS A 29 -14.83 -15.52 6.04
C HIS A 29 -15.23 -16.96 6.38
N ARG A 30 -15.61 -17.78 5.40
CA ARG A 30 -15.97 -19.19 5.61
C ARG A 30 -14.87 -20.00 6.28
N ASN A 31 -13.60 -19.77 5.92
CA ASN A 31 -12.49 -20.48 6.53
C ASN A 31 -12.25 -20.03 7.98
N PHE A 32 -12.41 -18.75 8.30
CA PHE A 32 -12.34 -18.28 9.69
C PHE A 32 -13.46 -18.84 10.55
N GLU A 33 -14.69 -18.89 10.04
CA GLU A 33 -15.83 -19.45 10.79
C GLU A 33 -15.68 -20.97 11.02
N SER A 34 -15.18 -21.71 10.04
CA SER A 34 -15.06 -23.18 10.15
C SER A 34 -13.77 -23.65 10.82
N LYS A 35 -12.70 -22.87 10.81
CA LYS A 35 -11.36 -23.27 11.26
C LYS A 35 -10.83 -22.45 12.44
N GLY A 36 -11.55 -21.40 12.85
CA GLY A 36 -11.15 -20.50 13.93
C GLY A 36 -10.27 -19.33 13.45
N ASN A 37 -9.73 -18.58 14.43
CA ASN A 37 -9.07 -17.31 14.18
C ASN A 37 -7.75 -17.39 13.40
N THR A 38 -7.22 -18.59 13.18
CA THR A 38 -5.97 -18.76 12.43
C THR A 38 -6.02 -20.07 11.65
N PHE A 39 -5.74 -20.00 10.35
CA PHE A 39 -5.65 -21.18 9.49
C PHE A 39 -4.51 -21.05 8.48
N GLN A 40 -4.05 -22.18 7.95
CA GLN A 40 -2.98 -22.29 6.99
C GLN A 40 -3.51 -22.73 5.62
N LEU A 41 -3.15 -21.98 4.57
CA LEU A 41 -3.36 -22.37 3.19
C LEU A 41 -2.04 -22.88 2.61
N LYS A 42 -2.01 -24.14 2.15
CA LYS A 42 -0.86 -24.68 1.41
C LYS A 42 -0.93 -24.26 -0.06
N ILE A 43 0.14 -23.65 -0.57
CA ILE A 43 0.28 -23.27 -1.97
C ILE A 43 1.46 -24.07 -2.53
N GLY A 44 1.16 -25.11 -3.32
CA GLY A 44 2.16 -26.04 -3.81
C GLY A 44 2.76 -26.93 -2.72
N PHE A 45 3.96 -27.48 -2.97
CA PHE A 45 4.57 -28.46 -2.07
C PHE A 45 5.29 -27.84 -0.88
N THR A 46 5.87 -26.66 -1.04
CA THR A 46 6.78 -26.06 -0.03
C THR A 46 6.28 -24.77 0.59
N ARG A 47 5.32 -24.09 -0.04
CA ARG A 47 4.85 -22.77 0.40
C ARG A 47 3.53 -22.89 1.14
N SER A 48 3.42 -22.11 2.21
CA SER A 48 2.17 -21.96 2.93
C SER A 48 1.97 -20.51 3.34
N VAL A 49 0.71 -20.08 3.35
CA VAL A 49 0.30 -18.78 3.84
C VAL A 49 -0.55 -18.99 5.09
N LEU A 50 -0.19 -18.31 6.16
CA LEU A 50 -0.95 -18.29 7.39
C LEU A 50 -1.86 -17.07 7.39
N PHE A 51 -3.16 -17.29 7.53
CA PHE A 51 -4.16 -16.24 7.71
C PHE A 51 -4.57 -16.20 9.17
N SER A 52 -4.54 -15.03 9.77
CA SER A 52 -4.95 -14.85 11.15
C SER A 52 -5.73 -13.54 11.33
N ARG A 53 -6.82 -13.62 12.11
CA ARG A 53 -7.56 -12.48 12.67
C ARG A 53 -7.35 -12.36 14.18
N ASP A 54 -6.37 -13.06 14.74
CA ASP A 54 -6.03 -13.05 16.16
C ASP A 54 -5.12 -11.86 16.47
N ALA A 55 -5.59 -10.95 17.34
CA ALA A 55 -4.84 -9.78 17.76
C ALA A 55 -3.55 -10.13 18.52
N HIS A 56 -3.55 -11.22 19.31
CA HIS A 56 -2.36 -11.67 20.02
C HIS A 56 -1.28 -12.17 19.06
N PHE A 57 -1.70 -12.89 18.01
CA PHE A 57 -0.78 -13.30 16.95
C PHE A 57 -0.19 -12.09 16.21
N ALA A 58 -1.03 -11.12 15.87
CA ALA A 58 -0.58 -9.87 15.24
C ALA A 58 0.42 -9.12 16.14
N GLN A 59 0.12 -8.97 17.42
CA GLN A 59 1.03 -8.35 18.38
C GLN A 59 2.35 -9.11 18.50
N HIS A 60 2.30 -10.45 18.56
CA HIS A 60 3.47 -11.30 18.61
C HIS A 60 4.38 -11.08 17.40
N ALA A 61 3.82 -11.10 16.20
CA ALA A 61 4.58 -10.98 14.96
C ALA A 61 5.08 -9.55 14.70
N LEU A 62 4.21 -8.52 14.92
CA LEU A 62 4.48 -7.15 14.48
C LEU A 62 5.18 -6.30 15.55
N GLN A 63 5.04 -6.64 16.84
CA GLN A 63 5.66 -5.88 17.94
C GLN A 63 6.74 -6.69 18.66
N LYS A 64 6.33 -7.80 19.31
CA LYS A 64 7.23 -8.53 20.25
C LYS A 64 8.39 -9.22 19.54
N ASN A 65 8.16 -9.78 18.36
CA ASN A 65 9.13 -10.57 17.61
C ASN A 65 9.41 -10.07 16.20
N GLN A 66 9.13 -8.80 15.90
CA GLN A 66 9.29 -8.22 14.56
C GLN A 66 10.66 -8.49 13.90
N LYS A 67 11.73 -8.58 14.72
CA LYS A 67 13.10 -8.87 14.24
C LYS A 67 13.26 -10.28 13.66
N LYS A 68 12.36 -11.21 14.00
CA LYS A 68 12.37 -12.60 13.52
C LYS A 68 11.55 -12.77 12.23
N TYR A 69 10.80 -11.74 11.83
CA TYR A 69 9.97 -11.75 10.64
C TYR A 69 10.56 -10.86 9.55
N GLN A 70 10.34 -11.24 8.32
CA GLN A 70 10.75 -10.48 7.15
C GLN A 70 9.53 -10.21 6.27
N LYS A 71 9.57 -9.12 5.52
CA LYS A 71 8.55 -8.84 4.52
C LYS A 71 8.61 -9.87 3.40
N SER A 72 7.45 -10.19 2.85
CA SER A 72 7.35 -11.18 1.77
C SER A 72 8.02 -10.68 0.48
N PRO A 73 8.39 -11.60 -0.45
CA PRO A 73 8.86 -11.23 -1.79
C PRO A 73 7.86 -10.36 -2.58
N ILE A 74 6.55 -10.49 -2.29
CA ILE A 74 5.52 -9.62 -2.86
C ILE A 74 5.82 -8.14 -2.54
N GLN A 75 6.27 -7.84 -1.31
CA GLN A 75 6.62 -6.47 -0.91
C GLN A 75 8.02 -6.06 -1.37
N THR A 76 9.01 -6.92 -1.14
CA THR A 76 10.43 -6.55 -1.33
C THR A 76 10.91 -6.62 -2.77
N ARG A 77 10.20 -7.35 -3.63
CA ARG A 77 10.50 -7.50 -5.06
C ARG A 77 9.38 -6.93 -5.94
N ASP A 78 8.15 -7.47 -5.78
CA ASP A 78 7.08 -7.21 -6.74
C ASP A 78 6.49 -5.80 -6.57
N LEU A 79 6.29 -5.34 -5.34
CA LEU A 79 5.90 -3.96 -5.06
C LEU A 79 7.08 -2.99 -5.24
N ALA A 80 8.29 -3.39 -4.83
CA ALA A 80 9.48 -2.54 -4.87
C ALA A 80 9.84 -2.04 -6.28
N LYS A 81 9.51 -2.79 -7.33
CA LYS A 81 9.75 -2.35 -8.71
C LYS A 81 8.92 -1.11 -9.09
N TYR A 82 7.76 -0.90 -8.46
CA TYR A 82 6.90 0.27 -8.68
C TYR A 82 7.24 1.44 -7.75
N VAL A 83 7.43 1.18 -6.46
CA VAL A 83 7.58 2.25 -5.44
C VAL A 83 9.00 2.41 -4.90
N GLY A 84 9.95 1.58 -5.35
CA GLY A 84 11.33 1.63 -4.90
C GLY A 84 11.57 0.96 -3.54
N GLN A 85 12.77 1.19 -2.99
CA GLN A 85 13.28 0.58 -1.76
C GLN A 85 13.03 1.49 -0.55
N GLY A 86 11.75 1.78 -0.27
CA GLY A 86 11.33 2.58 0.88
C GLY A 86 10.97 1.74 2.11
N LEU A 87 10.42 2.39 3.14
CA LEU A 87 9.99 1.76 4.38
C LEU A 87 9.05 0.57 4.17
N LEU A 88 8.18 0.64 3.17
CA LEU A 88 7.21 -0.40 2.85
C LEU A 88 7.88 -1.65 2.25
N THR A 89 8.96 -1.48 1.51
CA THR A 89 9.57 -2.55 0.68
C THR A 89 10.93 -3.02 1.15
N ALA A 90 11.62 -2.23 1.98
CA ALA A 90 12.93 -2.59 2.53
C ALA A 90 12.83 -3.55 3.73
N ASN A 91 13.86 -4.36 3.91
CA ASN A 91 14.04 -5.27 5.05
C ASN A 91 15.36 -4.98 5.81
N GLY A 92 15.51 -5.60 6.97
CA GLY A 92 16.75 -5.67 7.74
C GLY A 92 17.34 -4.30 8.12
N LYS A 93 18.66 -4.17 7.98
CA LYS A 93 19.40 -2.96 8.36
C LYS A 93 18.97 -1.71 7.58
N HIS A 94 18.66 -1.86 6.29
CA HIS A 94 18.19 -0.74 5.46
C HIS A 94 16.85 -0.19 5.94
N TRP A 95 15.89 -1.07 6.22
CA TRP A 95 14.61 -0.68 6.81
C TRP A 95 14.79 0.01 8.17
N ALA A 96 15.64 -0.55 9.05
CA ALA A 96 15.87 0.01 10.38
C ALA A 96 16.47 1.43 10.31
N LYS A 97 17.41 1.65 9.38
CA LYS A 97 18.00 2.98 9.14
C LYS A 97 16.95 3.98 8.68
N GLN A 98 16.15 3.62 7.66
CA GLN A 98 15.10 4.50 7.15
C GLN A 98 14.04 4.80 8.20
N ARG A 99 13.59 3.78 8.96
CA ARG A 99 12.61 3.98 10.04
C ARG A 99 13.12 4.97 11.09
N LYS A 100 14.39 4.85 11.50
CA LYS A 100 15.00 5.77 12.47
C LYS A 100 15.04 7.22 11.95
N LEU A 101 15.29 7.41 10.67
CA LEU A 101 15.30 8.74 10.03
C LEU A 101 13.92 9.40 9.97
N ILE A 102 12.88 8.60 9.70
CA ILE A 102 11.51 9.11 9.52
C ILE A 102 10.78 9.28 10.86
N GLN A 103 11.13 8.49 11.88
CA GLN A 103 10.43 8.45 13.17
C GLN A 103 10.22 9.83 13.83
N PRO A 104 11.15 10.79 13.79
CA PRO A 104 10.94 12.12 14.36
C PRO A 104 9.75 12.87 13.77
N ALA A 105 9.49 12.74 12.46
CA ALA A 105 8.36 13.37 11.79
C ALA A 105 6.98 12.88 12.30
N PHE A 106 6.93 11.72 12.96
CA PHE A 106 5.70 11.15 13.54
C PHE A 106 5.54 11.41 15.04
N GLN A 107 6.29 12.36 15.59
CA GLN A 107 6.11 12.77 17.00
C GLN A 107 4.81 13.58 17.15
N LYS A 108 4.21 13.53 18.36
CA LYS A 108 2.93 14.21 18.65
C LYS A 108 2.93 15.69 18.30
N LYS A 109 4.04 16.39 18.56
CA LYS A 109 4.17 17.83 18.28
C LYS A 109 4.06 18.11 16.78
N THR A 110 4.78 17.36 15.94
CA THR A 110 4.74 17.50 14.48
C THR A 110 3.37 17.13 13.92
N LEU A 111 2.77 16.03 14.40
CA LEU A 111 1.43 15.60 13.97
C LEU A 111 0.36 16.62 14.33
N HIS A 112 0.48 17.34 15.47
CA HIS A 112 -0.49 18.36 15.85
C HIS A 112 -0.50 19.54 14.86
N GLY A 113 0.66 19.97 14.38
CA GLY A 113 0.74 21.01 13.33
C GLY A 113 0.13 20.59 12.00
N LEU A 114 0.17 19.28 11.67
CA LEU A 114 -0.45 18.75 10.45
C LEU A 114 -1.98 18.70 10.52
N LEU A 115 -2.59 18.60 11.72
CA LEU A 115 -4.05 18.47 11.86
C LEU A 115 -4.77 19.70 11.31
N GLN A 116 -4.26 20.90 11.51
CA GLN A 116 -4.85 22.12 10.96
C GLN A 116 -4.86 22.11 9.44
N LYS A 117 -3.72 21.73 8.82
CA LYS A 117 -3.62 21.63 7.36
C LYS A 117 -4.57 20.57 6.80
N VAL A 118 -4.70 19.44 7.49
CA VAL A 118 -5.62 18.36 7.13
C VAL A 118 -7.07 18.85 7.17
N ASP A 119 -7.44 19.59 8.21
CA ASP A 119 -8.79 20.14 8.36
C ASP A 119 -9.12 21.12 7.22
N GLU A 120 -8.22 22.02 6.85
CA GLU A 120 -8.39 22.93 5.72
C GLU A 120 -8.62 22.17 4.39
N VAL A 121 -7.88 21.09 4.16
CA VAL A 121 -8.07 20.25 2.96
C VAL A 121 -9.42 19.57 2.98
N ILE A 122 -9.82 19.01 4.13
CA ILE A 122 -11.12 18.36 4.30
C ILE A 122 -12.24 19.36 4.00
N GLN A 123 -12.20 20.55 4.57
CA GLN A 123 -13.24 21.58 4.36
C GLN A 123 -13.35 21.94 2.86
N LYS A 124 -12.23 22.13 2.17
CA LYS A 124 -12.24 22.42 0.71
C LYS A 124 -12.86 21.30 -0.12
N GLU A 125 -12.60 20.05 0.23
CA GLU A 125 -13.14 18.92 -0.53
C GLU A 125 -14.61 18.64 -0.19
N LEU A 126 -15.04 18.84 1.07
CA LEU A 126 -16.42 18.66 1.49
C LEU A 126 -17.38 19.63 0.79
N VAL A 127 -16.96 20.87 0.52
CA VAL A 127 -17.78 21.86 -0.22
C VAL A 127 -18.15 21.39 -1.62
N LYS A 128 -17.37 20.48 -2.22
CA LYS A 128 -17.67 19.90 -3.55
C LYS A 128 -18.82 18.90 -3.53
N ILE A 129 -19.28 18.49 -2.35
CA ILE A 129 -20.35 17.52 -2.19
C ILE A 129 -21.70 18.25 -2.28
N GLU A 130 -22.41 18.02 -3.38
CA GLU A 130 -23.77 18.52 -3.56
C GLU A 130 -24.78 17.65 -2.78
N THR A 131 -25.57 18.28 -1.91
CA THR A 131 -26.65 17.60 -1.18
C THR A 131 -27.88 17.42 -2.07
N GLY A 132 -28.67 16.36 -1.81
CA GLY A 132 -29.92 16.11 -2.53
C GLY A 132 -29.84 15.35 -3.84
N LYS A 133 -28.64 14.96 -4.28
CA LYS A 133 -28.41 14.11 -5.47
C LYS A 133 -27.59 12.88 -5.11
N ALA A 134 -27.90 11.75 -5.72
CA ALA A 134 -27.05 10.56 -5.63
C ALA A 134 -25.83 10.74 -6.56
N PHE A 135 -24.64 10.52 -6.02
CA PHE A 135 -23.38 10.60 -6.79
C PHE A 135 -22.39 9.54 -6.29
N ASP A 136 -21.38 9.23 -7.10
CA ASP A 136 -20.29 8.36 -6.70
C ASP A 136 -19.32 9.15 -5.80
N ILE A 137 -19.28 8.80 -4.51
CA ILE A 137 -18.42 9.43 -3.53
C ILE A 137 -16.96 9.04 -3.66
N PHE A 138 -16.66 7.91 -4.32
CA PHE A 138 -15.31 7.35 -4.39
C PHE A 138 -14.28 8.32 -4.99
N PRO A 139 -14.52 9.01 -6.12
CA PRO A 139 -13.57 9.97 -6.67
C PRO A 139 -13.25 11.10 -5.70
N ILE A 140 -14.27 11.65 -5.02
CA ILE A 140 -14.08 12.76 -4.06
C ILE A 140 -13.19 12.32 -2.89
N PHE A 141 -13.46 11.16 -2.31
CA PHE A 141 -12.65 10.65 -1.19
C PHE A 141 -11.25 10.22 -1.62
N ASN A 142 -11.09 9.73 -2.85
CA ASN A 142 -9.76 9.42 -3.40
C ASN A 142 -8.93 10.70 -3.56
N ASP A 143 -9.50 11.76 -4.11
CA ASP A 143 -8.86 13.07 -4.26
C ASP A 143 -8.55 13.69 -2.90
N LEU A 144 -9.49 13.64 -1.97
CA LEU A 144 -9.30 14.10 -0.60
C LEU A 144 -8.11 13.40 0.06
N ALA A 145 -8.08 12.07 0.02
CA ALA A 145 -7.00 11.29 0.63
C ALA A 145 -5.65 11.62 0.00
N PHE A 146 -5.58 11.71 -1.34
CA PHE A 146 -4.36 12.02 -2.05
C PHE A 146 -3.87 13.45 -1.77
N ASN A 147 -4.74 14.43 -1.88
CA ASN A 147 -4.43 15.84 -1.61
C ASN A 147 -3.97 16.06 -0.16
N THR A 148 -4.64 15.41 0.80
CA THR A 148 -4.26 15.47 2.21
C THR A 148 -2.83 14.97 2.43
N VAL A 149 -2.48 13.81 1.88
CA VAL A 149 -1.13 13.25 2.01
C VAL A 149 -0.08 14.14 1.34
N VAL A 150 -0.36 14.62 0.13
CA VAL A 150 0.57 15.48 -0.61
C VAL A 150 0.80 16.80 0.11
N GLN A 151 -0.26 17.46 0.59
CA GLN A 151 -0.13 18.72 1.32
C GLN A 151 0.53 18.55 2.69
N ALA A 152 0.28 17.42 3.37
CA ALA A 152 0.93 17.11 4.64
C ALA A 152 2.45 16.87 4.48
N LEU A 153 2.88 16.24 3.39
CA LEU A 153 4.29 15.90 3.17
C LEU A 153 5.10 17.00 2.45
N PHE A 154 4.46 17.79 1.61
CA PHE A 154 5.17 18.72 0.71
C PHE A 154 4.74 20.18 0.88
N SER A 155 3.77 20.47 1.75
CA SER A 155 3.19 21.82 1.91
C SER A 155 2.65 22.38 0.58
N ASN A 156 2.45 23.69 0.47
CA ASN A 156 1.84 24.31 -0.73
C ASN A 156 2.84 24.60 -1.89
N VAL A 157 4.00 23.92 -1.92
CA VAL A 157 5.07 24.20 -2.88
C VAL A 157 4.91 23.47 -4.21
N ILE A 158 3.93 22.56 -4.31
CA ILE A 158 3.80 21.69 -5.48
C ILE A 158 2.83 22.27 -6.50
N ASP A 159 3.25 22.32 -7.77
CA ASP A 159 2.35 22.61 -8.91
C ASP A 159 1.24 21.57 -9.00
N GLN A 160 -0.01 22.03 -9.15
CA GLN A 160 -1.20 21.17 -9.26
C GLN A 160 -1.10 20.16 -10.40
N LYS A 161 -0.39 20.50 -11.49
CA LYS A 161 -0.16 19.55 -12.59
C LYS A 161 0.71 18.37 -12.16
N ALA A 162 1.75 18.63 -11.37
CA ALA A 162 2.62 17.58 -10.82
C ALA A 162 1.83 16.67 -9.86
N ILE A 163 0.97 17.24 -9.01
CA ILE A 163 0.07 16.50 -8.10
C ILE A 163 -0.84 15.57 -8.89
N ASN A 164 -1.56 16.10 -9.87
CA ASN A 164 -2.48 15.32 -10.70
C ASN A 164 -1.75 14.21 -11.47
N ARG A 165 -0.53 14.48 -11.92
CA ARG A 165 0.28 13.49 -12.62
C ARG A 165 0.74 12.38 -11.70
N LEU A 166 1.20 12.69 -10.49
CA LEU A 166 1.58 11.70 -9.46
C LEU A 166 0.39 10.82 -9.06
N GLN A 167 -0.79 11.42 -8.88
CA GLN A 167 -2.03 10.68 -8.58
C GLN A 167 -2.34 9.69 -9.69
N HIS A 168 -2.39 10.13 -10.94
CA HIS A 168 -2.65 9.27 -12.09
C HIS A 168 -1.65 8.11 -12.20
N ILE A 169 -0.35 8.38 -12.01
CA ILE A 169 0.70 7.34 -12.02
C ILE A 169 0.48 6.34 -10.89
N THR A 170 0.18 6.83 -9.68
CA THR A 170 -0.05 6.00 -8.50
C THR A 170 -1.22 5.04 -8.73
N GLU A 171 -2.36 5.55 -9.22
CA GLU A 171 -3.53 4.74 -9.52
C GLU A 171 -3.27 3.72 -10.65
N SER A 172 -2.58 4.13 -11.71
CA SER A 172 -2.23 3.26 -12.83
C SER A 172 -1.33 2.11 -12.38
N ASN A 173 -0.30 2.42 -11.61
CA ASN A 173 0.64 1.44 -11.07
C ASN A 173 -0.01 0.50 -10.05
N GLN A 174 -0.92 1.03 -9.21
CA GLN A 174 -1.69 0.21 -8.28
C GLN A 174 -2.58 -0.79 -9.02
N ARG A 175 -3.28 -0.35 -10.07
CA ARG A 175 -4.07 -1.24 -10.94
C ARG A 175 -3.21 -2.33 -11.58
N MET A 176 -2.03 -1.98 -12.09
CA MET A 176 -1.13 -2.96 -12.70
C MET A 176 -0.58 -3.96 -11.68
N MET A 177 -0.16 -3.50 -10.51
CA MET A 177 0.30 -4.34 -9.42
C MET A 177 -0.79 -5.33 -8.96
N VAL A 178 -2.04 -4.89 -8.81
CA VAL A 178 -3.16 -5.76 -8.46
C VAL A 178 -3.42 -6.81 -9.54
N LYS A 179 -3.30 -6.46 -10.83
CA LYS A 179 -3.40 -7.43 -11.94
C LYS A 179 -2.30 -8.50 -11.84
N GLU A 180 -1.05 -8.11 -11.65
CA GLU A 180 0.05 -9.07 -11.47
C GLU A 180 -0.16 -10.01 -10.28
N LEU A 181 -0.62 -9.48 -9.15
CA LEU A 181 -0.88 -10.29 -7.96
C LEU A 181 -2.04 -11.26 -8.13
N ARG A 182 -3.10 -10.84 -8.80
CA ARG A 182 -4.30 -11.66 -9.03
C ARG A 182 -4.16 -12.64 -10.18
N GLN A 183 -3.35 -12.29 -11.18
CA GLN A 183 -3.22 -13.04 -12.43
C GLN A 183 -1.74 -13.38 -12.73
N PRO A 184 -1.03 -14.06 -11.83
CA PRO A 184 0.40 -14.37 -12.00
C PRO A 184 0.67 -15.25 -13.23
N TYR A 185 -0.34 -16.00 -13.69
CA TYR A 185 -0.29 -16.82 -14.92
C TYR A 185 -0.27 -15.98 -16.21
N LEU A 186 -0.65 -14.70 -16.16
CA LEU A 186 -0.57 -13.74 -17.27
C LEU A 186 0.70 -12.88 -17.24
N ASN A 187 1.65 -13.17 -16.36
CA ASN A 187 2.86 -12.36 -16.23
C ASN A 187 3.64 -12.24 -17.55
N TRP A 188 3.74 -13.33 -18.34
CA TRP A 188 4.33 -13.31 -19.66
C TRP A 188 3.63 -12.34 -20.61
N TRP A 189 2.29 -12.28 -20.56
CA TRP A 189 1.50 -11.37 -21.37
C TRP A 189 1.72 -9.90 -21.01
N PHE A 190 1.85 -9.60 -19.72
CA PHE A 190 2.16 -8.24 -19.26
C PHE A 190 3.52 -7.75 -19.77
N HIS A 191 4.48 -8.66 -19.96
CA HIS A 191 5.76 -8.34 -20.58
C HIS A 191 5.62 -8.11 -22.09
N VAL A 192 4.99 -9.04 -22.82
CA VAL A 192 4.86 -8.99 -24.29
C VAL A 192 3.98 -7.83 -24.74
N SER A 193 2.87 -7.56 -24.06
CA SER A 193 1.96 -6.44 -24.37
C SER A 193 2.55 -5.07 -24.07
N GLY A 194 3.70 -5.00 -23.40
CA GLY A 194 4.31 -3.74 -22.98
C GLY A 194 3.63 -3.07 -21.77
N ALA A 195 2.57 -3.67 -21.20
CA ALA A 195 1.83 -3.10 -20.08
C ALA A 195 2.74 -2.90 -18.85
N LEU A 196 3.56 -3.89 -18.52
CA LEU A 196 4.52 -3.79 -17.43
C LEU A 196 5.59 -2.72 -17.72
N LYS A 197 6.13 -2.67 -18.95
CA LYS A 197 7.12 -1.66 -19.35
C LYS A 197 6.57 -0.25 -19.22
N SER A 198 5.31 -0.02 -19.63
CA SER A 198 4.63 1.25 -19.49
C SER A 198 4.48 1.66 -18.01
N ALA A 199 4.03 0.74 -17.15
CA ALA A 199 3.89 0.99 -15.71
C ALA A 199 5.23 1.31 -15.02
N LEU A 200 6.30 0.59 -15.39
CA LEU A 200 7.65 0.88 -14.87
C LEU A 200 8.19 2.23 -15.36
N LYS A 201 7.91 2.62 -16.61
CA LYS A 201 8.24 3.97 -17.10
C LYS A 201 7.54 5.06 -16.30
N GLN A 202 6.26 4.88 -16.01
CA GLN A 202 5.51 5.78 -15.14
C GLN A 202 6.10 5.84 -13.71
N SER A 203 6.57 4.72 -13.16
CA SER A 203 7.26 4.72 -11.86
C SER A 203 8.55 5.54 -11.88
N LEU A 204 9.32 5.48 -12.97
CA LEU A 204 10.51 6.32 -13.13
C LEU A 204 10.15 7.81 -13.23
N GLU A 205 9.11 8.14 -13.99
CA GLU A 205 8.59 9.50 -14.10
C GLU A 205 8.17 10.04 -12.73
N ALA A 206 7.41 9.26 -11.95
CA ALA A 206 7.02 9.68 -10.59
C ALA A 206 8.23 9.95 -9.69
N ARG A 207 9.28 9.13 -9.78
CA ARG A 207 10.53 9.37 -9.04
C ARG A 207 11.21 10.66 -9.47
N GLN A 208 11.25 10.97 -10.77
CA GLN A 208 11.82 12.20 -11.29
C GLN A 208 11.07 13.43 -10.78
N ILE A 209 9.72 13.39 -10.81
CA ILE A 209 8.88 14.45 -10.26
C ILE A 209 9.20 14.64 -8.76
N LEU A 210 9.21 13.56 -7.97
CA LEU A 210 9.49 13.64 -6.55
C LEU A 210 10.92 14.10 -6.25
N SER A 211 11.93 13.64 -6.99
CA SER A 211 13.31 14.11 -6.83
C SER A 211 13.41 15.61 -7.09
N LYS A 212 12.82 16.08 -8.19
CA LYS A 212 12.80 17.52 -8.50
C LYS A 212 12.17 18.35 -7.39
N LEU A 213 11.04 17.89 -6.84
CA LEU A 213 10.37 18.57 -5.72
C LEU A 213 11.25 18.65 -4.47
N ILE A 214 12.00 17.59 -4.18
CA ILE A 214 12.94 17.55 -3.06
C ILE A 214 14.11 18.51 -3.32
N ASP A 215 14.67 18.50 -4.52
CA ASP A 215 15.79 19.36 -4.91
C ASP A 215 15.39 20.83 -4.87
N ASP A 216 14.22 21.18 -5.41
CA ASP A 216 13.67 22.54 -5.38
C ASP A 216 13.44 23.01 -3.93
N ARG A 217 12.98 22.12 -3.07
CA ARG A 217 12.78 22.41 -1.64
C ARG A 217 14.11 22.63 -0.90
N ILE A 218 15.12 21.82 -1.17
CA ILE A 218 16.47 22.02 -0.62
C ILE A 218 17.05 23.33 -1.09
N ALA A 219 16.91 23.67 -2.38
CA ALA A 219 17.42 24.90 -2.96
C ALA A 219 16.73 26.15 -2.41
N SER A 220 15.45 26.08 -2.05
CA SER A 220 14.70 27.19 -1.44
C SER A 220 15.21 27.59 -0.05
N GLY A 221 15.91 26.70 0.65
CA GLY A 221 16.40 26.92 2.02
C GLY A 221 15.31 27.13 3.08
N ILE A 222 14.04 27.08 2.69
CA ILE A 222 12.90 27.30 3.59
C ILE A 222 12.69 26.04 4.47
N ARG A 223 12.83 26.19 5.76
CA ARG A 223 12.42 25.16 6.72
C ARG A 223 10.90 25.20 6.90
N HIS A 224 10.25 24.12 6.58
CA HIS A 224 8.83 23.90 6.86
C HIS A 224 8.68 23.00 8.08
N ASP A 225 7.63 23.22 8.87
CA ASP A 225 7.29 22.39 10.06
C ASP A 225 6.47 21.13 9.68
N ASP A 226 6.86 20.44 8.61
CA ASP A 226 6.22 19.22 8.10
C ASP A 226 7.16 17.99 8.14
#